data_b8a251a8b5c241a4baa0c38c4e60ccd5
#
_entry.id   b8a251a8b5c241a4baa0c38c4e60ccd5
#
_cell.length_a   1.000
_cell.length_b   1.000
_cell.length_c   1.000
_cell.angle_alpha   90.00
_cell.angle_beta   90.00
_cell.angle_gamma   90.00
#
_symmetry.space_group_name_H-M   'P 1'
#
loop_
_entity.id
_entity.type
_entity.pdbx_description
1 polymer ?
#
loop_
_entity_poly.entity_id
_entity_poly.type
_entity_poly.pdbx_seq_one_letter_code
_entity_poly.pdbx_strand_id
1 'polypeptide(L)'
;MKRIWTRTAAGLALAALAMIVFSSAASGSGRAPAAGYPRDATLITSGTQWGNIAGTNPYVGNYAAGMVGLVNETLLRYDPIKDVYINWLAKSAKWTGPKQYTLVVRSGIKWADGKAFTGNDVKYNVGLGHFNTAFWNNLWQNVRTIPVKGNTVVFNFKGTPNYVQWQNLMWNLPMISPTQARPLITSSAKLTTYSPANPVGTGPYKIDTTGWDPTTRVVFVRKSTWWAAAQHLSPSPKPKYIIDLVNTSNTNSLNAVLAGVEDLNNNFLPGVNTLVKQGKVQTYYKSSPYMLSANTAWLEPNTRVKPLNDLYFRKALAEALNPKQYASVAESGLVRTANSTGLLPTWNKYVNRTAVTKYGFKYSTSAAKALLKAHGYKLVGGYFTNKDGSAINLDISVPQGWSDWEAARDMIIANAKAAGIRITAKVKDYNTWQSDRNTGKFDLVIDNAYQISDNPWTYWNGIFHMPVITKGTGQTFANFERYNNTTAWKLVQRLDKTPPSQKTTIMSINKQLQTILMQRLPMIPLWYNGVWAQFTSQHWKNWPSSTTSRKYMPAMWRGYLQMTGIDMITHLAPR
;
A
#
# COMPACT_ATOMS: atom_id res chain seq x y z
N MET A 1 40.17 56.71 -27.54
CA MET A 1 39.35 56.59 -28.78
C MET A 1 38.92 55.14 -28.98
N LYS A 2 37.63 54.97 -29.32
CA LYS A 2 36.91 53.74 -29.67
C LYS A 2 36.48 52.80 -28.51
N ARG A 3 35.25 53.02 -28.08
CA ARG A 3 34.38 52.08 -27.37
C ARG A 3 34.02 50.88 -28.26
N ILE A 4 34.09 49.66 -27.73
CA ILE A 4 33.45 48.47 -28.32
C ILE A 4 32.49 47.90 -27.26
N TRP A 5 31.24 47.84 -27.65
CA TRP A 5 30.15 47.19 -26.94
C TRP A 5 30.24 45.68 -27.12
N THR A 6 30.19 44.91 -26.06
CA THR A 6 29.93 43.46 -26.14
C THR A 6 28.58 43.14 -25.50
N ARG A 7 27.68 42.63 -26.33
CA ARG A 7 26.38 42.07 -25.97
C ARG A 7 26.59 40.75 -25.26
N THR A 8 26.02 40.57 -24.06
CA THR A 8 25.90 39.27 -23.38
C THR A 8 24.73 38.50 -23.99
N ALA A 9 25.04 37.43 -24.69
CA ALA A 9 24.06 36.42 -25.11
C ALA A 9 23.91 35.40 -23.99
N ALA A 10 22.65 35.19 -23.54
CA ALA A 10 22.30 34.14 -22.62
C ALA A 10 22.39 32.79 -23.38
N GLY A 11 23.36 31.98 -23.01
CA GLY A 11 23.49 30.61 -23.51
C GLY A 11 22.67 29.63 -22.66
N LEU A 12 21.67 29.00 -23.28
CA LEU A 12 21.04 27.79 -22.76
C LEU A 12 22.08 26.65 -22.74
N ALA A 13 22.45 26.21 -21.55
CA ALA A 13 23.26 25.00 -21.40
C ALA A 13 22.33 23.77 -21.50
N LEU A 14 22.29 23.10 -22.64
CA LEU A 14 21.86 21.72 -22.77
C LEU A 14 22.92 20.85 -22.08
N ALA A 15 22.57 20.28 -20.92
CA ALA A 15 23.35 19.21 -20.31
C ALA A 15 23.14 17.92 -21.12
N ALA A 16 24.10 17.59 -21.99
CA ALA A 16 24.21 16.27 -22.58
C ALA A 16 24.65 15.28 -21.50
N LEU A 17 23.75 14.37 -21.11
CA LEU A 17 24.05 13.26 -20.22
C LEU A 17 24.92 12.25 -20.98
N ALA A 18 26.23 12.32 -20.79
CA ALA A 18 27.15 11.28 -21.23
C ALA A 18 26.90 10.02 -20.40
N MET A 19 26.39 8.96 -21.02
CA MET A 19 26.36 7.63 -20.42
C MET A 19 27.79 7.10 -20.28
N ILE A 20 28.35 7.18 -19.09
CA ILE A 20 29.53 6.40 -18.74
C ILE A 20 29.04 5.00 -18.34
N VAL A 21 29.22 4.05 -19.25
CA VAL A 21 29.01 2.63 -18.95
C VAL A 21 30.20 2.18 -18.11
N PHE A 22 30.05 2.19 -16.79
CA PHE A 22 30.92 1.42 -15.92
C PHE A 22 30.47 -0.05 -15.96
N SER A 23 31.16 -0.85 -16.76
CA SER A 23 31.13 -2.31 -16.62
C SER A 23 31.90 -2.70 -15.37
N SER A 24 31.26 -2.63 -14.19
CA SER A 24 31.72 -3.37 -13.04
C SER A 24 31.28 -4.82 -13.23
N ALA A 25 32.18 -5.65 -13.74
CA ALA A 25 32.06 -7.10 -13.66
C ALA A 25 32.12 -7.50 -12.17
N ALA A 26 30.98 -7.52 -11.51
CA ALA A 26 30.82 -8.23 -10.26
C ALA A 26 30.81 -9.72 -10.61
N SER A 27 31.95 -10.38 -10.47
CA SER A 27 32.08 -11.86 -10.51
C SER A 27 31.43 -12.43 -9.25
N GLY A 28 30.12 -12.34 -9.18
CA GLY A 28 29.31 -13.18 -8.31
C GLY A 28 28.69 -14.25 -9.21
N SER A 29 28.93 -15.52 -8.96
CA SER A 29 28.28 -16.66 -9.59
C SER A 29 26.78 -16.73 -9.24
N GLY A 30 26.05 -15.64 -9.51
CA GLY A 30 24.62 -15.53 -9.37
C GLY A 30 23.94 -16.27 -10.54
N ARG A 31 23.30 -17.39 -10.22
CA ARG A 31 22.41 -18.10 -11.15
C ARG A 31 21.43 -17.08 -11.75
N ALA A 32 21.32 -17.05 -13.09
CA ALA A 32 20.37 -16.17 -13.78
C ALA A 32 18.98 -16.26 -13.13
N PRO A 33 18.22 -15.16 -12.99
CA PRO A 33 16.96 -15.13 -12.22
C PRO A 33 15.95 -16.23 -12.57
N ALA A 34 15.91 -16.69 -13.83
CA ALA A 34 15.04 -17.76 -14.31
C ALA A 34 15.79 -19.05 -14.64
N ALA A 35 17.06 -19.21 -14.24
CA ALA A 35 17.82 -20.42 -14.56
C ALA A 35 17.11 -21.68 -14.06
N GLY A 36 16.84 -22.61 -14.97
CA GLY A 36 16.13 -23.86 -14.71
C GLY A 36 14.61 -23.80 -14.97
N TYR A 37 14.04 -22.63 -15.39
CA TYR A 37 12.63 -22.45 -15.71
C TYR A 37 12.44 -22.00 -17.15
N PRO A 38 11.61 -22.71 -17.99
CA PRO A 38 11.33 -22.32 -19.37
C PRO A 38 10.73 -20.91 -19.42
N ARG A 39 11.31 -20.02 -20.22
CA ARG A 39 10.95 -18.60 -20.24
C ARG A 39 9.53 -18.35 -20.76
N ASP A 40 9.08 -19.12 -21.72
CA ASP A 40 7.74 -19.11 -22.31
C ASP A 40 6.64 -19.58 -21.35
N ALA A 41 7.01 -20.32 -20.30
CA ALA A 41 6.12 -20.82 -19.27
C ALA A 41 6.25 -20.08 -17.94
N THR A 42 7.16 -19.10 -17.84
CA THR A 42 7.52 -18.41 -16.60
C THR A 42 7.16 -16.94 -16.65
N LEU A 43 6.34 -16.50 -15.71
CA LEU A 43 6.07 -15.08 -15.45
C LEU A 43 7.07 -14.58 -14.41
N ILE A 44 7.89 -13.60 -14.76
CA ILE A 44 8.86 -12.99 -13.87
C ILE A 44 8.36 -11.61 -13.43
N THR A 45 8.30 -11.42 -12.12
CA THR A 45 7.83 -10.18 -11.49
C THR A 45 8.84 -9.66 -10.49
N SER A 46 8.72 -8.40 -10.10
CA SER A 46 9.56 -7.76 -9.09
C SER A 46 8.83 -6.57 -8.46
N GLY A 47 9.36 -6.10 -7.33
CA GLY A 47 8.85 -4.93 -6.63
C GLY A 47 7.95 -5.21 -5.44
N THR A 48 7.69 -6.47 -5.16
CA THR A 48 6.91 -6.91 -4.02
C THR A 48 7.78 -7.39 -2.86
N GLN A 49 9.05 -7.68 -3.13
CA GLN A 49 10.06 -8.07 -2.15
C GLN A 49 11.13 -6.98 -2.01
N TRP A 50 11.24 -6.38 -0.83
CA TRP A 50 12.25 -5.37 -0.49
C TRP A 50 13.27 -5.95 0.49
N GLY A 51 14.20 -6.74 0.01
CA GLY A 51 15.16 -7.47 0.82
C GLY A 51 14.76 -8.92 1.04
N ASN A 52 15.29 -9.56 2.09
CA ASN A 52 15.10 -10.98 2.32
C ASN A 52 13.63 -11.38 2.50
N ILE A 53 13.27 -12.49 1.89
CA ILE A 53 11.93 -13.06 1.97
C ILE A 53 11.79 -13.81 3.30
N ALA A 54 10.98 -13.30 4.21
CA ALA A 54 10.96 -13.74 5.60
C ALA A 54 10.32 -15.11 5.85
N GLY A 55 9.37 -15.55 4.99
CA GLY A 55 8.72 -16.84 5.19
C GLY A 55 7.34 -16.96 4.57
N THR A 56 6.60 -17.97 5.02
CA THR A 56 5.31 -18.38 4.45
C THR A 56 4.10 -18.08 5.34
N ASN A 57 4.29 -17.41 6.48
CA ASN A 57 3.20 -17.07 7.38
C ASN A 57 2.40 -15.87 6.86
N PRO A 58 1.15 -16.06 6.37
CA PRO A 58 0.38 -14.96 5.81
C PRO A 58 -0.18 -13.99 6.87
N TYR A 59 0.01 -14.26 8.16
CA TYR A 59 -0.52 -13.48 9.28
C TYR A 59 0.48 -12.50 9.89
N VAL A 60 1.73 -12.53 9.45
CA VAL A 60 2.76 -11.57 9.87
C VAL A 60 3.01 -10.53 8.79
N GLY A 61 3.59 -9.38 9.17
CA GLY A 61 3.82 -8.28 8.24
C GLY A 61 4.80 -8.58 7.10
N ASN A 62 5.68 -9.57 7.24
CA ASN A 62 6.78 -9.84 6.33
C ASN A 62 6.78 -11.31 5.86
N TYR A 63 5.88 -11.66 4.94
CA TYR A 63 5.82 -12.97 4.27
C TYR A 63 6.14 -12.83 2.78
N ALA A 64 6.51 -13.93 2.14
CA ALA A 64 6.77 -13.98 0.70
C ALA A 64 5.55 -13.48 -0.08
N ALA A 65 5.74 -12.48 -0.94
CA ALA A 65 4.68 -11.99 -1.80
C ALA A 65 4.15 -13.13 -2.70
N GLY A 66 2.85 -13.16 -2.91
CA GLY A 66 2.18 -14.27 -3.60
C GLY A 66 1.65 -15.37 -2.67
N MET A 67 2.05 -15.42 -1.40
CA MET A 67 1.47 -16.37 -0.44
C MET A 67 -0.05 -16.22 -0.35
N VAL A 68 -0.55 -14.99 -0.29
CA VAL A 68 -1.98 -14.73 -0.38
C VAL A 68 -2.36 -14.56 -1.85
N GLY A 69 -3.29 -15.37 -2.29
CA GLY A 69 -3.78 -15.44 -3.66
C GLY A 69 -3.20 -16.61 -4.47
N LEU A 70 -1.90 -16.84 -4.45
CA LEU A 70 -1.31 -17.96 -5.17
C LEU A 70 -1.39 -19.27 -4.37
N VAL A 71 -1.18 -19.22 -3.05
CA VAL A 71 -1.18 -20.39 -2.16
C VAL A 71 -2.39 -20.39 -1.24
N ASN A 72 -2.55 -19.35 -0.44
CA ASN A 72 -3.64 -19.19 0.53
C ASN A 72 -4.69 -18.24 -0.02
N GLU A 73 -5.94 -18.69 -0.10
CA GLU A 73 -7.04 -17.88 -0.63
C GLU A 73 -7.93 -17.36 0.50
N THR A 74 -8.71 -16.31 0.21
CA THR A 74 -9.62 -15.66 1.15
C THR A 74 -11.07 -16.06 0.91
N LEU A 75 -11.96 -15.77 1.85
CA LEU A 75 -13.38 -16.08 1.74
C LEU A 75 -14.08 -15.24 0.67
N LEU A 76 -13.74 -13.96 0.61
CA LEU A 76 -14.20 -13.00 -0.37
C LEU A 76 -13.01 -12.34 -1.06
N ARG A 77 -13.23 -11.73 -2.22
CA ARG A 77 -12.31 -10.82 -2.89
C ARG A 77 -12.98 -9.45 -3.02
N TYR A 78 -12.21 -8.39 -3.10
CA TYR A 78 -12.73 -7.07 -3.43
C TYR A 78 -12.18 -6.59 -4.78
N ASP A 79 -13.06 -6.21 -5.69
CA ASP A 79 -12.70 -5.57 -6.97
C ASP A 79 -12.85 -4.05 -6.83
N PRO A 80 -11.74 -3.30 -6.70
CA PRO A 80 -11.81 -1.85 -6.49
C PRO A 80 -12.15 -1.06 -7.76
N ILE A 81 -12.06 -1.68 -8.94
CA ILE A 81 -12.42 -1.03 -10.20
C ILE A 81 -13.95 -1.00 -10.34
N LYS A 82 -14.60 -2.06 -9.91
CA LYS A 82 -16.07 -2.19 -9.94
C LYS A 82 -16.72 -1.79 -8.63
N ASP A 83 -15.95 -1.61 -7.55
CA ASP A 83 -16.41 -1.34 -6.18
C ASP A 83 -17.40 -2.43 -5.68
N VAL A 84 -17.01 -3.71 -5.85
CA VAL A 84 -17.85 -4.86 -5.47
C VAL A 84 -17.05 -5.94 -4.75
N TYR A 85 -17.75 -6.65 -3.84
CA TYR A 85 -17.24 -7.90 -3.27
C TYR A 85 -17.60 -9.10 -4.15
N ILE A 86 -16.62 -9.97 -4.34
CA ILE A 86 -16.76 -11.22 -5.10
C ILE A 86 -16.72 -12.37 -4.10
N ASN A 87 -17.77 -13.17 -4.06
CA ASN A 87 -17.78 -14.42 -3.31
C ASN A 87 -16.74 -15.37 -3.88
N TRP A 88 -15.80 -15.84 -3.03
CA TRP A 88 -14.69 -16.68 -3.49
C TRP A 88 -14.72 -18.07 -2.84
N LEU A 89 -13.94 -18.37 -1.79
CA LEU A 89 -14.11 -19.62 -1.02
C LEU A 89 -15.50 -19.70 -0.38
N ALA A 90 -16.09 -18.57 -0.04
CA ALA A 90 -17.49 -18.49 0.32
C ALA A 90 -18.37 -18.46 -0.95
N LYS A 91 -19.45 -19.27 -0.96
CA LYS A 91 -20.55 -19.18 -1.92
C LYS A 91 -21.44 -17.96 -1.64
N SER A 92 -21.61 -17.63 -0.37
CA SER A 92 -22.30 -16.43 0.08
C SER A 92 -21.80 -16.00 1.45
N ALA A 93 -21.83 -14.68 1.70
CA ALA A 93 -21.45 -14.12 2.99
C ALA A 93 -22.22 -12.80 3.19
N LYS A 94 -23.00 -12.70 4.29
CA LYS A 94 -23.87 -11.54 4.53
C LYS A 94 -24.30 -11.42 5.99
N TRP A 95 -24.63 -10.21 6.37
CA TRP A 95 -25.34 -9.95 7.64
C TRP A 95 -26.77 -10.50 7.52
N THR A 96 -27.15 -11.40 8.42
CA THR A 96 -28.49 -12.01 8.52
C THR A 96 -29.29 -11.45 9.68
N GLY A 97 -28.66 -10.62 10.49
CA GLY A 97 -29.27 -9.89 11.60
C GLY A 97 -28.28 -8.85 12.13
N PRO A 98 -28.71 -7.96 13.04
CA PRO A 98 -27.87 -6.89 13.56
C PRO A 98 -26.65 -7.38 14.38
N LYS A 99 -26.68 -8.64 14.82
CA LYS A 99 -25.58 -9.29 15.56
C LYS A 99 -25.23 -10.67 15.00
N GLN A 100 -25.56 -10.89 13.73
CA GLN A 100 -25.34 -12.20 13.10
C GLN A 100 -24.84 -12.03 11.67
N TYR A 101 -23.74 -12.73 11.37
CA TYR A 101 -23.18 -12.84 10.01
C TYR A 101 -23.18 -14.30 9.60
N THR A 102 -23.75 -14.60 8.44
CA THR A 102 -23.84 -15.97 7.93
C THR A 102 -23.00 -16.11 6.66
N LEU A 103 -22.20 -17.15 6.63
CA LEU A 103 -21.35 -17.52 5.51
C LEU A 103 -21.64 -18.96 5.11
N VAL A 104 -21.69 -19.20 3.79
CA VAL A 104 -21.80 -20.57 3.23
C VAL A 104 -20.54 -20.85 2.41
N VAL A 105 -19.79 -21.85 2.80
CA VAL A 105 -18.59 -22.31 2.06
C VAL A 105 -19.02 -23.01 0.76
N ARG A 106 -18.26 -22.84 -0.32
CA ARG A 106 -18.47 -23.60 -1.56
C ARG A 106 -18.14 -25.07 -1.34
N SER A 107 -18.97 -25.94 -1.88
CA SER A 107 -18.71 -27.38 -1.90
C SER A 107 -17.60 -27.71 -2.91
N GLY A 108 -16.92 -28.84 -2.71
CA GLY A 108 -15.95 -29.37 -3.67
C GLY A 108 -14.57 -28.70 -3.65
N ILE A 109 -14.32 -27.71 -2.78
CA ILE A 109 -12.99 -27.15 -2.58
C ILE A 109 -12.14 -28.14 -1.78
N LYS A 110 -10.87 -28.31 -2.22
CA LYS A 110 -9.89 -29.17 -1.55
C LYS A 110 -8.62 -28.38 -1.23
N TRP A 111 -8.05 -28.67 -0.10
CA TRP A 111 -6.67 -28.32 0.24
C TRP A 111 -5.67 -29.06 -0.67
N ALA A 112 -4.44 -28.59 -0.71
CA ALA A 112 -3.38 -29.23 -1.51
C ALA A 112 -3.02 -30.66 -1.04
N ASP A 113 -3.37 -31.03 0.18
CA ASP A 113 -3.25 -32.39 0.74
C ASP A 113 -4.44 -33.29 0.39
N GLY A 114 -5.39 -32.82 -0.43
CA GLY A 114 -6.57 -33.57 -0.88
C GLY A 114 -7.77 -33.52 0.07
N LYS A 115 -7.63 -33.00 1.29
CA LYS A 115 -8.73 -32.87 2.26
C LYS A 115 -9.73 -31.80 1.84
N ALA A 116 -11.00 -32.00 2.19
CA ALA A 116 -12.05 -31.02 1.88
C ALA A 116 -11.86 -29.73 2.70
N PHE A 117 -12.09 -28.58 2.06
CA PHE A 117 -12.24 -27.28 2.73
C PHE A 117 -13.71 -27.12 3.16
N THR A 118 -13.97 -26.87 4.42
CA THR A 118 -15.31 -26.90 5.03
C THR A 118 -15.57 -25.68 5.92
N GLY A 119 -16.81 -25.56 6.45
CA GLY A 119 -17.13 -24.54 7.45
C GLY A 119 -16.31 -24.66 8.75
N ASN A 120 -15.83 -25.84 9.11
CA ASN A 120 -14.94 -26.02 10.27
C ASN A 120 -13.55 -25.39 10.04
N ASP A 121 -13.07 -25.38 8.80
CA ASP A 121 -11.80 -24.73 8.47
C ASP A 121 -11.94 -23.20 8.59
N VAL A 122 -13.08 -22.64 8.19
CA VAL A 122 -13.39 -21.23 8.39
C VAL A 122 -13.46 -20.90 9.89
N LYS A 123 -14.19 -21.72 10.69
CA LYS A 123 -14.26 -21.56 12.15
C LYS A 123 -12.86 -21.59 12.79
N TYR A 124 -11.99 -22.50 12.35
CA TYR A 124 -10.60 -22.57 12.84
C TYR A 124 -9.83 -21.30 12.54
N ASN A 125 -9.82 -20.87 11.26
CA ASN A 125 -9.02 -19.71 10.83
C ASN A 125 -9.48 -18.41 11.50
N VAL A 126 -10.80 -18.18 11.60
CA VAL A 126 -11.33 -17.01 12.34
C VAL A 126 -11.01 -17.16 13.83
N GLY A 127 -11.07 -18.37 14.36
CA GLY A 127 -10.76 -18.69 15.76
C GLY A 127 -9.31 -18.41 16.16
N LEU A 128 -8.35 -18.43 15.24
CA LEU A 128 -6.96 -18.03 15.51
C LEU A 128 -6.84 -16.58 16.04
N GLY A 129 -7.88 -15.78 15.86
CA GLY A 129 -7.95 -14.42 16.41
C GLY A 129 -7.76 -14.34 17.93
N HIS A 130 -7.99 -15.41 18.67
CA HIS A 130 -7.71 -15.44 20.10
C HIS A 130 -6.21 -15.48 20.45
N PHE A 131 -5.35 -15.87 19.48
CA PHE A 131 -3.90 -15.85 19.65
C PHE A 131 -3.24 -14.56 19.19
N ASN A 132 -3.80 -13.90 18.17
CA ASN A 132 -3.20 -12.70 17.59
C ASN A 132 -4.25 -11.60 17.41
N THR A 133 -4.36 -10.75 18.40
CA THR A 133 -5.30 -9.65 18.40
C THR A 133 -4.97 -8.57 17.38
N ALA A 134 -3.69 -8.38 17.02
CA ALA A 134 -3.26 -7.34 16.09
C ALA A 134 -3.81 -7.58 14.67
N PHE A 135 -3.65 -8.80 14.12
CA PHE A 135 -4.17 -9.12 12.79
C PHE A 135 -5.71 -9.06 12.73
N TRP A 136 -6.38 -9.60 13.75
CA TRP A 136 -7.86 -9.61 13.83
C TRP A 136 -8.42 -8.35 14.48
N ASN A 137 -7.59 -7.35 14.83
CA ASN A 137 -8.00 -6.08 15.46
C ASN A 137 -8.93 -6.25 16.66
N ASN A 138 -8.69 -7.24 17.48
CA ASN A 138 -9.52 -7.62 18.62
C ASN A 138 -10.97 -8.06 18.27
N LEU A 139 -11.25 -8.31 16.99
CA LEU A 139 -12.61 -8.72 16.56
C LEU A 139 -13.08 -10.00 17.24
N TRP A 140 -12.15 -10.91 17.54
CA TRP A 140 -12.44 -12.15 18.25
C TRP A 140 -13.15 -11.92 19.60
N GLN A 141 -12.80 -10.89 20.33
CA GLN A 141 -13.41 -10.56 21.62
C GLN A 141 -14.92 -10.29 21.53
N ASN A 142 -15.39 -9.84 20.37
CA ASN A 142 -16.80 -9.57 20.10
C ASN A 142 -17.56 -10.80 19.61
N VAL A 143 -16.89 -11.89 19.24
CA VAL A 143 -17.53 -13.14 18.82
C VAL A 143 -18.06 -13.88 20.04
N ARG A 144 -19.34 -14.26 19.99
CA ARG A 144 -20.01 -15.05 21.03
C ARG A 144 -19.93 -16.55 20.73
N THR A 145 -20.39 -16.94 19.55
CA THR A 145 -20.42 -18.35 19.10
C THR A 145 -20.23 -18.44 17.61
N ILE A 146 -19.69 -19.58 17.14
CA ILE A 146 -19.55 -19.90 15.72
C ILE A 146 -20.12 -21.30 15.48
N PRO A 147 -21.45 -21.48 15.47
CA PRO A 147 -22.05 -22.75 15.06
C PRO A 147 -21.78 -23.04 13.58
N VAL A 148 -21.46 -24.30 13.28
CA VAL A 148 -21.22 -24.80 11.94
C VAL A 148 -22.17 -25.97 11.67
N LYS A 149 -22.91 -25.89 10.56
CA LYS A 149 -23.73 -26.99 10.06
C LYS A 149 -23.38 -27.25 8.59
N GLY A 150 -22.64 -28.31 8.35
CA GLY A 150 -22.05 -28.58 7.03
C GLY A 150 -21.18 -27.42 6.58
N ASN A 151 -21.53 -26.81 5.46
CA ASN A 151 -20.81 -25.66 4.90
C ASN A 151 -21.35 -24.30 5.39
N THR A 152 -22.37 -24.28 6.21
CA THR A 152 -22.93 -23.03 6.78
C THR A 152 -22.25 -22.71 8.09
N VAL A 153 -21.68 -21.50 8.17
CA VAL A 153 -21.02 -20.94 9.36
C VAL A 153 -21.77 -19.69 9.78
N VAL A 154 -22.20 -19.65 11.04
CA VAL A 154 -22.91 -18.50 11.59
C VAL A 154 -22.06 -17.86 12.69
N PHE A 155 -21.74 -16.59 12.53
CA PHE A 155 -21.03 -15.82 13.52
C PHE A 155 -22.04 -15.00 14.32
N ASN A 156 -22.17 -15.28 15.62
CA ASN A 156 -23.00 -14.53 16.54
C ASN A 156 -22.12 -13.62 17.39
N PHE A 157 -22.53 -12.36 17.55
CA PHE A 157 -21.78 -11.33 18.27
C PHE A 157 -22.39 -11.02 19.63
N LYS A 158 -21.57 -10.67 20.62
CA LYS A 158 -21.98 -10.30 21.99
C LYS A 158 -22.70 -8.95 22.01
N GLY A 159 -22.21 -7.97 21.26
CA GLY A 159 -22.73 -6.60 21.17
C GLY A 159 -22.87 -6.14 19.74
N THR A 160 -22.83 -4.82 19.52
CA THR A 160 -22.79 -4.24 18.18
C THR A 160 -21.48 -4.64 17.50
N PRO A 161 -21.51 -5.31 16.34
CA PRO A 161 -20.32 -5.73 15.63
C PRO A 161 -19.50 -4.52 15.12
N ASN A 162 -18.24 -4.78 14.87
CA ASN A 162 -17.35 -3.92 14.08
C ASN A 162 -17.58 -4.25 12.60
N TYR A 163 -18.63 -3.70 12.00
CA TYR A 163 -19.11 -4.10 10.67
C TYR A 163 -18.05 -3.94 9.59
N VAL A 164 -17.32 -2.81 9.60
CA VAL A 164 -16.30 -2.53 8.58
C VAL A 164 -15.09 -3.45 8.76
N GLN A 165 -14.57 -3.56 9.97
CA GLN A 165 -13.43 -4.44 10.25
C GLN A 165 -13.78 -5.91 9.99
N TRP A 166 -15.01 -6.33 10.32
CA TRP A 166 -15.48 -7.68 10.03
C TRP A 166 -15.50 -7.96 8.52
N GLN A 167 -16.04 -7.02 7.75
CA GLN A 167 -16.04 -7.14 6.29
C GLN A 167 -14.62 -7.19 5.73
N ASN A 168 -13.73 -6.33 6.24
CA ASN A 168 -12.31 -6.34 5.87
C ASN A 168 -11.66 -7.69 6.20
N LEU A 169 -11.98 -8.29 7.34
CA LEU A 169 -11.48 -9.62 7.71
C LEU A 169 -11.91 -10.68 6.69
N MET A 170 -13.15 -10.65 6.21
CA MET A 170 -13.67 -11.65 5.28
C MET A 170 -12.97 -11.67 3.92
N TRP A 171 -12.48 -10.54 3.43
CA TRP A 171 -11.74 -10.49 2.17
C TRP A 171 -10.21 -10.43 2.34
N ASN A 172 -9.73 -10.24 3.56
CA ASN A 172 -8.29 -10.12 3.86
C ASN A 172 -7.70 -11.33 4.58
N LEU A 173 -8.51 -12.11 5.31
CA LEU A 173 -8.02 -13.26 6.07
C LEU A 173 -7.70 -14.43 5.12
N PRO A 174 -6.43 -14.75 4.88
CA PRO A 174 -6.06 -15.93 4.11
C PRO A 174 -6.31 -17.19 4.92
N MET A 175 -6.90 -18.20 4.28
CA MET A 175 -7.16 -19.49 4.93
C MET A 175 -5.92 -20.37 4.88
N ILE A 176 -5.50 -20.88 6.03
CA ILE A 176 -4.45 -21.90 6.18
C ILE A 176 -5.07 -23.25 6.56
N SER A 177 -4.45 -24.35 6.17
CA SER A 177 -4.95 -25.70 6.45
C SER A 177 -4.91 -26.02 7.94
N PRO A 178 -6.08 -26.30 8.58
CA PRO A 178 -6.11 -26.66 10.00
C PRO A 178 -5.34 -27.96 10.30
N THR A 179 -5.29 -28.88 9.34
CA THR A 179 -4.52 -30.13 9.49
C THR A 179 -3.04 -29.86 9.65
N GLN A 180 -2.48 -28.93 8.86
CA GLN A 180 -1.07 -28.52 8.98
C GLN A 180 -0.82 -27.60 10.16
N ALA A 181 -1.72 -26.66 10.40
CA ALA A 181 -1.51 -25.55 11.34
C ALA A 181 -1.80 -25.93 12.81
N ARG A 182 -2.83 -26.75 13.08
CA ARG A 182 -3.28 -27.07 14.43
C ARG A 182 -2.18 -27.66 15.34
N PRO A 183 -1.33 -28.60 14.91
CA PRO A 183 -0.26 -29.12 15.75
C PRO A 183 0.88 -28.13 15.97
N LEU A 184 0.99 -27.10 15.13
CA LEU A 184 2.08 -26.11 15.15
C LEU A 184 1.70 -24.81 15.85
N ILE A 185 0.44 -24.39 15.75
CA ILE A 185 -0.04 -23.11 16.31
C ILE A 185 -0.82 -23.40 17.61
N THR A 186 -0.09 -23.41 18.72
CA THR A 186 -0.63 -23.67 20.06
C THR A 186 -0.60 -22.43 20.97
N SER A 187 -0.04 -21.32 20.51
CA SER A 187 0.07 -20.06 21.25
C SER A 187 0.24 -18.87 20.30
N SER A 188 0.11 -17.64 20.83
CA SER A 188 0.38 -16.41 20.08
C SER A 188 1.80 -16.38 19.52
N ALA A 189 2.82 -16.81 20.30
CA ALA A 189 4.20 -16.89 19.84
C ALA A 189 4.36 -17.90 18.70
N LYS A 190 3.69 -19.05 18.78
CA LYS A 190 3.70 -20.06 17.72
C LYS A 190 2.95 -19.59 16.46
N LEU A 191 1.89 -18.79 16.61
CA LEU A 191 1.21 -18.18 15.46
C LEU A 191 2.15 -17.21 14.74
N THR A 192 2.90 -16.37 15.44
CA THR A 192 3.82 -15.41 14.81
C THR A 192 5.03 -16.07 14.16
N THR A 193 5.48 -17.21 14.66
CA THR A 193 6.63 -17.97 14.11
C THR A 193 6.21 -19.11 13.16
N TYR A 194 4.90 -19.32 12.94
CA TYR A 194 4.40 -20.31 11.98
C TYR A 194 4.92 -20.00 10.57
N SER A 195 5.71 -20.88 9.99
CA SER A 195 6.26 -20.71 8.64
C SER A 195 6.62 -22.06 8.02
N PRO A 196 5.62 -22.85 7.60
CA PRO A 196 5.90 -24.16 7.02
C PRO A 196 6.61 -24.01 5.68
N ALA A 197 7.63 -24.83 5.41
CA ALA A 197 8.36 -24.81 4.14
C ALA A 197 7.44 -25.12 2.94
N ASN A 198 6.50 -26.06 3.14
CA ASN A 198 5.50 -26.44 2.15
C ASN A 198 4.08 -26.11 2.65
N PRO A 199 3.61 -24.87 2.51
CA PRO A 199 2.29 -24.48 2.98
C PRO A 199 1.18 -25.16 2.18
N VAL A 200 0.22 -25.75 2.91
CA VAL A 200 -0.96 -26.40 2.34
C VAL A 200 -2.06 -25.36 2.14
N GLY A 201 -2.24 -24.90 0.91
CA GLY A 201 -3.25 -23.91 0.52
C GLY A 201 -4.30 -24.44 -0.42
N THR A 202 -5.36 -23.65 -0.67
CA THR A 202 -6.40 -23.93 -1.65
C THR A 202 -6.06 -23.36 -3.04
N GLY A 203 -5.16 -22.38 -3.10
CA GLY A 203 -4.84 -21.59 -4.30
C GLY A 203 -4.24 -22.38 -5.46
N PRO A 204 -4.10 -21.75 -6.63
CA PRO A 204 -3.68 -22.43 -7.87
C PRO A 204 -2.19 -22.79 -7.91
N TYR A 205 -1.38 -22.30 -7.01
CA TYR A 205 0.07 -22.56 -6.98
C TYR A 205 0.49 -23.16 -5.63
N LYS A 206 1.69 -23.73 -5.63
CA LYS A 206 2.47 -24.10 -4.46
C LYS A 206 3.86 -23.48 -4.57
N ILE A 207 4.58 -23.36 -3.47
CA ILE A 207 5.98 -22.92 -3.48
C ILE A 207 6.84 -24.04 -4.09
N ASP A 208 7.81 -23.63 -4.89
CA ASP A 208 8.93 -24.47 -5.30
C ASP A 208 10.09 -24.21 -4.32
N THR A 209 10.23 -25.10 -3.34
CA THR A 209 11.25 -24.96 -2.30
C THR A 209 12.67 -25.13 -2.81
N THR A 210 12.86 -25.79 -3.96
CA THR A 210 14.19 -25.96 -4.58
C THR A 210 14.61 -24.73 -5.36
N GLY A 211 13.63 -23.95 -5.86
CA GLY A 211 13.87 -22.72 -6.58
C GLY A 211 13.89 -21.47 -5.70
N TRP A 212 13.39 -21.57 -4.47
CA TRP A 212 13.36 -20.44 -3.54
C TRP A 212 14.75 -20.13 -2.99
N ASP A 213 15.15 -18.88 -3.15
CA ASP A 213 16.32 -18.30 -2.48
C ASP A 213 15.85 -17.05 -1.70
N PRO A 214 15.89 -17.07 -0.36
CA PRO A 214 15.40 -15.97 0.46
C PRO A 214 16.04 -14.62 0.18
N THR A 215 17.20 -14.59 -0.43
CA THR A 215 17.94 -13.36 -0.73
C THR A 215 17.66 -12.78 -2.11
N THR A 216 17.17 -13.59 -3.04
CA THR A 216 17.02 -13.18 -4.44
C THR A 216 15.62 -13.38 -5.01
N ARG A 217 14.90 -14.45 -4.63
CA ARG A 217 13.62 -14.77 -5.29
C ARG A 217 12.75 -15.75 -4.49
N VAL A 218 11.45 -15.67 -4.72
CA VAL A 218 10.50 -16.76 -4.43
C VAL A 218 9.98 -17.36 -5.74
N VAL A 219 9.78 -18.66 -5.78
CA VAL A 219 9.26 -19.37 -6.94
C VAL A 219 7.98 -20.10 -6.59
N PHE A 220 6.98 -19.93 -7.44
CA PHE A 220 5.71 -20.65 -7.36
C PHE A 220 5.53 -21.53 -8.59
N VAL A 221 5.05 -22.77 -8.39
CA VAL A 221 4.72 -23.69 -9.46
C VAL A 221 3.22 -23.98 -9.47
N ARG A 222 2.60 -23.88 -10.65
CA ARG A 222 1.17 -24.12 -10.83
C ARG A 222 0.81 -25.59 -10.53
N LYS A 223 -0.27 -25.79 -9.77
CA LYS A 223 -0.86 -27.11 -9.56
C LYS A 223 -1.55 -27.60 -10.83
N SER A 224 -1.65 -28.91 -11.00
CA SER A 224 -2.37 -29.53 -12.15
C SER A 224 -3.88 -29.25 -12.10
N THR A 225 -4.43 -29.12 -10.91
CA THR A 225 -5.86 -28.87 -10.69
C THR A 225 -6.06 -27.72 -9.70
N TRP A 226 -7.09 -26.94 -9.94
CA TRP A 226 -7.52 -25.86 -9.06
C TRP A 226 -9.04 -25.80 -9.01
N TRP A 227 -9.62 -25.70 -7.83
CA TRP A 227 -11.06 -25.78 -7.60
C TRP A 227 -11.85 -24.72 -8.38
N ALA A 228 -11.34 -23.47 -8.48
CA ALA A 228 -12.05 -22.39 -9.15
C ALA A 228 -12.15 -22.61 -10.67
N ALA A 229 -11.13 -23.22 -11.27
CA ALA A 229 -11.16 -23.62 -12.67
C ALA A 229 -12.10 -24.83 -12.88
N ALA A 230 -12.04 -25.82 -11.99
CA ALA A 230 -12.91 -27.00 -12.04
C ALA A 230 -14.40 -26.62 -11.86
N GLN A 231 -14.70 -25.52 -11.17
CA GLN A 231 -16.06 -25.01 -11.00
C GLN A 231 -16.42 -23.89 -11.99
N HIS A 232 -15.61 -23.65 -13.01
CA HIS A 232 -15.83 -22.60 -14.04
C HIS A 232 -16.00 -21.18 -13.48
N LEU A 233 -15.45 -20.89 -12.30
CA LEU A 233 -15.47 -19.56 -11.68
C LEU A 233 -14.34 -18.66 -12.17
N SER A 234 -13.25 -19.26 -12.62
CA SER A 234 -12.09 -18.59 -13.19
C SER A 234 -11.37 -19.53 -14.14
N PRO A 235 -10.79 -19.04 -15.24
CA PRO A 235 -9.88 -19.87 -16.04
C PRO A 235 -8.68 -20.35 -15.21
N SER A 236 -8.05 -21.45 -15.60
CA SER A 236 -6.77 -21.84 -15.03
C SER A 236 -5.70 -20.79 -15.34
N PRO A 237 -4.83 -20.41 -14.39
CA PRO A 237 -3.71 -19.53 -14.67
C PRO A 237 -2.83 -20.06 -15.80
N LYS A 238 -2.30 -19.19 -16.63
CA LYS A 238 -1.47 -19.60 -17.78
C LYS A 238 0.00 -19.81 -17.41
N PRO A 239 0.65 -18.96 -16.61
CA PRO A 239 2.03 -19.21 -16.21
C PRO A 239 2.17 -20.53 -15.46
N LYS A 240 3.11 -21.40 -15.89
CA LYS A 240 3.45 -22.61 -15.14
C LYS A 240 4.26 -22.28 -13.90
N TYR A 241 5.13 -21.28 -14.04
CA TYR A 241 5.96 -20.77 -12.96
C TYR A 241 5.72 -19.26 -12.79
N ILE A 242 5.78 -18.81 -11.54
CA ILE A 242 5.84 -17.37 -11.21
C ILE A 242 7.07 -17.19 -10.35
N ILE A 243 7.94 -16.28 -10.74
CA ILE A 243 9.15 -15.91 -10.00
C ILE A 243 9.00 -14.46 -9.60
N ASP A 244 8.99 -14.16 -8.29
CA ASP A 244 9.04 -12.79 -7.81
C ASP A 244 10.44 -12.52 -7.26
N LEU A 245 11.09 -11.51 -7.85
CA LEU A 245 12.48 -11.16 -7.56
C LEU A 245 12.56 -10.19 -6.38
N VAL A 246 13.60 -10.33 -5.57
CA VAL A 246 13.98 -9.32 -4.59
C VAL A 246 14.44 -8.07 -5.33
N ASN A 247 13.90 -6.92 -4.93
CA ASN A 247 14.26 -5.63 -5.48
C ASN A 247 15.11 -4.84 -4.49
N THR A 248 16.14 -4.17 -5.00
CA THR A 248 17.08 -3.39 -4.17
C THR A 248 16.94 -1.88 -4.39
N SER A 249 16.43 -1.45 -5.56
CA SER A 249 16.16 -0.04 -5.87
C SER A 249 15.29 0.10 -7.11
N ASN A 250 14.67 1.27 -7.26
CA ASN A 250 13.89 1.61 -8.46
C ASN A 250 14.74 1.58 -9.74
N THR A 251 16.02 1.96 -9.66
CA THR A 251 16.95 1.93 -10.79
C THR A 251 17.28 0.50 -11.22
N ASN A 252 17.52 -0.40 -10.26
CA ASN A 252 17.74 -1.82 -10.56
C ASN A 252 16.52 -2.46 -11.22
N SER A 253 15.31 -2.13 -10.74
CA SER A 253 14.05 -2.55 -11.34
C SER A 253 13.91 -2.06 -12.79
N LEU A 254 14.23 -0.78 -13.06
CA LEU A 254 14.21 -0.23 -14.42
C LEU A 254 15.16 -0.99 -15.34
N ASN A 255 16.39 -1.24 -14.88
CA ASN A 255 17.39 -1.98 -15.66
C ASN A 255 16.93 -3.41 -15.97
N ALA A 256 16.33 -4.10 -15.03
CA ALA A 256 15.80 -5.45 -15.22
C ALA A 256 14.65 -5.50 -16.24
N VAL A 257 13.76 -4.51 -16.23
CA VAL A 257 12.69 -4.35 -17.23
C VAL A 257 13.27 -4.07 -18.61
N LEU A 258 14.25 -3.16 -18.72
CA LEU A 258 14.89 -2.82 -20.00
C LEU A 258 15.68 -3.98 -20.59
N ALA A 259 16.30 -4.79 -19.74
CA ALA A 259 17.02 -6.01 -20.14
C ALA A 259 16.09 -7.19 -20.50
N GLY A 260 14.75 -7.02 -20.36
CA GLY A 260 13.78 -8.09 -20.64
C GLY A 260 13.79 -9.24 -19.61
N VAL A 261 14.40 -9.02 -18.45
CA VAL A 261 14.42 -9.99 -17.36
C VAL A 261 13.04 -10.11 -16.73
N GLU A 262 12.37 -8.98 -16.53
CA GLU A 262 11.05 -8.90 -15.88
C GLU A 262 9.92 -8.68 -16.89
N ASP A 263 8.80 -9.35 -16.66
CA ASP A 263 7.56 -9.17 -17.44
C ASP A 263 6.64 -8.13 -16.81
N LEU A 264 6.59 -8.11 -15.48
CA LEU A 264 5.81 -7.20 -14.66
C LEU A 264 6.68 -6.63 -13.54
N ASN A 265 6.73 -5.32 -13.45
CA ASN A 265 7.36 -4.62 -12.33
C ASN A 265 6.31 -3.89 -11.49
N ASN A 266 6.40 -4.01 -10.17
CA ASN A 266 5.50 -3.39 -9.20
C ASN A 266 6.15 -2.25 -8.39
N ASN A 267 7.19 -1.61 -8.95
CA ASN A 267 7.82 -0.43 -8.37
C ASN A 267 7.54 0.83 -9.19
N PHE A 268 7.89 1.98 -8.63
CA PHE A 268 8.13 3.16 -9.42
C PHE A 268 9.35 2.93 -10.35
N LEU A 269 9.18 3.20 -11.64
CA LEU A 269 10.29 3.16 -12.60
C LEU A 269 10.59 4.59 -13.10
N PRO A 270 11.80 5.11 -12.83
CA PRO A 270 12.18 6.45 -13.31
C PRO A 270 12.04 6.58 -14.83
N GLY A 271 11.37 7.65 -15.30
CA GLY A 271 11.22 7.91 -16.74
C GLY A 271 10.34 6.92 -17.51
N VAL A 272 9.60 6.05 -16.85
CA VAL A 272 8.75 5.04 -17.49
C VAL A 272 7.69 5.64 -18.43
N ASN A 273 7.25 6.87 -18.19
CA ASN A 273 6.35 7.62 -19.09
C ASN A 273 6.95 7.76 -20.51
N THR A 274 8.25 7.91 -20.64
CA THR A 274 8.96 7.91 -21.94
C THR A 274 8.94 6.53 -22.57
N LEU A 275 9.20 5.48 -21.80
CA LEU A 275 9.16 4.09 -22.27
C LEU A 275 7.76 3.68 -22.73
N VAL A 276 6.71 4.16 -22.06
CA VAL A 276 5.32 3.94 -22.50
C VAL A 276 5.04 4.61 -23.83
N LYS A 277 5.47 5.87 -24.02
CA LYS A 277 5.33 6.59 -25.30
C LYS A 277 6.09 5.90 -26.44
N GLN A 278 7.22 5.26 -26.14
CA GLN A 278 7.99 4.47 -27.10
C GLN A 278 7.42 3.06 -27.35
N GLY A 279 6.35 2.66 -26.66
CA GLY A 279 5.76 1.34 -26.77
C GLY A 279 6.60 0.20 -26.16
N LYS A 280 7.67 0.51 -25.44
CA LYS A 280 8.55 -0.49 -24.81
C LYS A 280 7.94 -1.10 -23.54
N VAL A 281 7.11 -0.30 -22.86
CA VAL A 281 6.43 -0.68 -21.61
C VAL A 281 4.97 -0.31 -21.72
N GLN A 282 4.10 -1.09 -21.12
CA GLN A 282 2.66 -0.84 -21.01
C GLN A 282 2.30 -0.55 -19.55
N THR A 283 1.23 0.22 -19.36
CA THR A 283 0.64 0.57 -18.07
C THR A 283 -0.88 0.48 -18.15
N TYR A 284 -1.56 0.53 -17.01
CA TYR A 284 -3.02 0.39 -16.98
C TYR A 284 -3.72 1.49 -17.81
N TYR A 285 -3.34 2.77 -17.64
CA TYR A 285 -3.78 3.86 -18.52
C TYR A 285 -2.70 4.14 -19.58
N LYS A 286 -3.12 4.49 -20.79
CA LYS A 286 -2.21 4.81 -21.91
C LYS A 286 -1.56 6.19 -21.81
N SER A 287 -2.09 7.06 -20.96
CA SER A 287 -1.63 8.44 -20.77
C SER A 287 -1.71 8.81 -19.28
N SER A 288 -1.13 9.95 -18.92
CA SER A 288 -1.13 10.44 -17.53
C SER A 288 -2.56 10.62 -16.98
N PRO A 289 -2.78 10.22 -15.75
CA PRO A 289 -1.87 9.45 -14.89
C PRO A 289 -1.83 8.00 -15.35
N TYR A 290 -0.68 7.43 -15.53
CA TYR A 290 -0.52 6.07 -16.09
C TYR A 290 -0.97 4.97 -15.12
N MET A 291 -1.01 5.26 -13.81
CA MET A 291 -1.29 4.30 -12.74
C MET A 291 -2.67 4.52 -12.11
N LEU A 292 -3.29 3.44 -11.67
CA LEU A 292 -4.41 3.50 -10.72
C LEU A 292 -3.90 4.03 -9.37
N SER A 293 -4.76 4.75 -8.64
CA SER A 293 -4.44 5.22 -7.29
C SER A 293 -4.58 4.08 -6.28
N ALA A 294 -3.52 3.76 -5.55
CA ALA A 294 -3.47 2.67 -4.58
C ALA A 294 -3.69 3.14 -3.14
N ASN A 295 -2.97 4.17 -2.74
CA ASN A 295 -3.02 4.78 -1.42
C ASN A 295 -2.64 6.26 -1.55
N THR A 296 -2.68 6.98 -0.43
CA THR A 296 -2.29 8.39 -0.41
C THR A 296 -0.91 8.52 0.19
N ALA A 297 0.02 9.09 -0.56
CA ALA A 297 1.28 9.55 -0.02
C ALA A 297 1.06 10.90 0.68
N TRP A 298 1.63 11.05 1.86
CA TRP A 298 1.51 12.26 2.66
C TRP A 298 2.82 12.63 3.34
N LEU A 299 2.97 13.91 3.67
CA LEU A 299 3.95 14.33 4.65
C LEU A 299 3.37 14.11 6.04
N GLU A 300 4.08 13.37 6.86
CA GLU A 300 3.69 12.98 8.20
C GLU A 300 4.55 13.73 9.22
N PRO A 301 4.00 14.75 9.91
CA PRO A 301 4.71 15.47 10.96
C PRO A 301 4.56 14.72 12.28
N ASN A 302 5.64 14.54 13.01
CA ASN A 302 5.57 14.10 14.40
C ASN A 302 4.99 15.22 15.27
N THR A 303 3.72 15.12 15.65
CA THR A 303 3.02 16.17 16.42
C THR A 303 3.50 16.30 17.87
N ARG A 304 4.50 15.53 18.30
CA ARG A 304 5.19 15.69 19.59
C ARG A 304 6.43 16.56 19.50
N VAL A 305 6.92 16.82 18.30
CA VAL A 305 8.11 17.65 18.05
C VAL A 305 7.70 19.10 17.87
N LYS A 306 8.45 20.01 18.48
CA LYS A 306 8.31 21.47 18.29
C LYS A 306 9.04 21.87 17.00
N PRO A 307 8.44 22.71 16.12
CA PRO A 307 7.13 23.36 16.22
C PRO A 307 5.98 22.56 15.55
N LEU A 308 6.17 21.30 15.17
CA LEU A 308 5.15 20.47 14.51
C LEU A 308 3.92 20.19 15.39
N ASN A 309 4.03 20.38 16.70
CA ASN A 309 2.91 20.35 17.64
C ASN A 309 1.97 21.58 17.51
N ASP A 310 2.44 22.69 16.93
CA ASP A 310 1.62 23.88 16.67
C ASP A 310 0.79 23.72 15.39
N LEU A 311 -0.51 23.90 15.51
CA LEU A 311 -1.44 23.81 14.37
C LEU A 311 -1.10 24.81 13.26
N TYR A 312 -0.77 26.04 13.62
CA TYR A 312 -0.53 27.10 12.64
C TYR A 312 0.80 26.89 11.90
N PHE A 313 1.77 26.28 12.57
CA PHE A 313 2.98 25.84 11.88
C PHE A 313 2.69 24.74 10.84
N ARG A 314 1.89 23.72 11.19
CA ARG A 314 1.49 22.68 10.24
C ARG A 314 0.67 23.24 9.08
N LYS A 315 -0.22 24.21 9.32
CA LYS A 315 -0.96 24.91 8.27
C LYS A 315 -0.03 25.68 7.33
N ALA A 316 0.90 26.44 7.89
CA ALA A 316 1.91 27.16 7.09
C ALA A 316 2.80 26.19 6.30
N LEU A 317 3.20 25.07 6.91
CA LEU A 317 3.93 24.01 6.19
C LEU A 317 3.09 23.46 5.03
N ALA A 318 1.80 23.18 5.21
CA ALA A 318 0.93 22.69 4.14
C ALA A 318 0.79 23.71 2.98
N GLU A 319 0.70 25.00 3.28
CA GLU A 319 0.67 26.07 2.26
C GLU A 319 2.03 26.27 1.58
N ALA A 320 3.14 25.93 2.24
CA ALA A 320 4.47 26.01 1.65
C ALA A 320 4.74 24.92 0.63
N LEU A 321 3.98 23.81 0.61
CA LEU A 321 4.23 22.65 -0.25
C LEU A 321 3.48 22.73 -1.59
N ASN A 322 4.11 22.21 -2.65
CA ASN A 322 3.51 22.16 -3.99
C ASN A 322 3.24 20.71 -4.47
N PRO A 323 2.15 20.07 -4.01
CA PRO A 323 1.85 18.67 -4.36
C PRO A 323 1.70 18.43 -5.88
N LYS A 324 1.32 19.45 -6.65
CA LYS A 324 1.25 19.34 -8.12
C LYS A 324 2.62 19.11 -8.73
N GLN A 325 3.63 19.81 -8.22
CA GLN A 325 5.02 19.65 -8.67
C GLN A 325 5.54 18.24 -8.31
N TYR A 326 5.22 17.73 -7.12
CA TYR A 326 5.64 16.38 -6.73
C TYR A 326 5.05 15.31 -7.65
N ALA A 327 3.74 15.35 -7.91
CA ALA A 327 3.09 14.41 -8.81
C ALA A 327 3.61 14.52 -10.26
N SER A 328 3.91 15.73 -10.75
CA SER A 328 4.34 15.94 -12.15
C SER A 328 5.83 15.69 -12.38
N VAL A 329 6.69 15.96 -11.40
CA VAL A 329 8.15 15.89 -11.53
C VAL A 329 8.71 14.68 -10.80
N ALA A 330 8.57 14.59 -9.47
CA ALA A 330 9.12 13.48 -8.69
C ALA A 330 8.50 12.15 -9.12
N GLU A 331 7.19 12.13 -9.28
CA GLU A 331 6.42 10.96 -9.72
C GLU A 331 6.32 10.85 -11.26
N SER A 332 7.10 11.65 -12.02
CA SER A 332 7.15 11.63 -13.50
C SER A 332 5.77 11.75 -14.19
N GLY A 333 4.77 12.36 -13.55
CA GLY A 333 3.40 12.44 -14.05
C GLY A 333 2.65 11.12 -14.09
N LEU A 334 3.13 10.11 -13.39
CA LEU A 334 2.54 8.76 -13.36
C LEU A 334 1.31 8.66 -12.47
N VAL A 335 1.15 9.61 -11.56
CA VAL A 335 0.11 9.61 -10.53
C VAL A 335 -0.63 10.94 -10.45
N ARG A 336 -1.72 10.99 -9.70
CA ARG A 336 -2.51 12.21 -9.48
C ARG A 336 -2.10 12.92 -8.20
N THR A 337 -2.15 14.26 -8.23
CA THR A 337 -2.11 15.08 -7.01
C THR A 337 -3.27 14.71 -6.09
N ALA A 338 -3.02 14.56 -4.80
CA ALA A 338 -4.08 14.36 -3.82
C ALA A 338 -4.88 15.65 -3.59
N ASN A 339 -6.18 15.52 -3.29
CA ASN A 339 -6.95 16.63 -2.74
C ASN A 339 -6.66 16.79 -1.23
N SER A 340 -7.07 17.90 -0.64
CA SER A 340 -6.79 18.22 0.78
C SER A 340 -7.40 17.23 1.78
N THR A 341 -8.32 16.36 1.36
CA THR A 341 -8.85 15.30 2.23
C THR A 341 -7.98 14.05 2.20
N GLY A 342 -7.14 13.87 1.19
CA GLY A 342 -6.37 12.66 0.95
C GLY A 342 -7.22 11.44 0.56
N LEU A 343 -8.53 11.55 0.43
CA LEU A 343 -9.39 10.44 0.03
C LEU A 343 -9.11 10.02 -1.41
N LEU A 344 -8.91 8.74 -1.63
CA LEU A 344 -8.64 8.15 -2.94
C LEU A 344 -9.76 8.43 -3.95
N PRO A 345 -9.47 8.46 -5.26
CA PRO A 345 -10.49 8.62 -6.29
C PRO A 345 -11.64 7.61 -6.21
N THR A 346 -11.40 6.38 -5.79
CA THR A 346 -12.43 5.35 -5.55
C THR A 346 -13.38 5.73 -4.42
N TRP A 347 -12.94 6.59 -3.49
CA TRP A 347 -13.75 7.11 -2.39
C TRP A 347 -14.36 8.48 -2.68
N ASN A 348 -14.34 8.95 -3.95
CA ASN A 348 -14.84 10.29 -4.34
C ASN A 348 -16.30 10.54 -3.94
N LYS A 349 -17.10 9.47 -3.83
CA LYS A 349 -18.49 9.52 -3.31
C LYS A 349 -18.57 10.08 -1.88
N TYR A 350 -17.52 9.94 -1.07
CA TYR A 350 -17.46 10.43 0.31
C TYR A 350 -16.91 11.86 0.44
N VAL A 351 -16.29 12.42 -0.61
CA VAL A 351 -15.59 13.72 -0.52
C VAL A 351 -16.55 14.85 -0.16
N ASN A 352 -16.22 15.58 0.91
CA ASN A 352 -16.93 16.78 1.35
C ASN A 352 -16.41 18.02 0.61
N ARG A 353 -16.97 18.30 -0.56
CA ARG A 353 -16.54 19.41 -1.42
C ARG A 353 -16.65 20.78 -0.73
N THR A 354 -17.68 21.00 0.09
CA THR A 354 -17.85 22.23 0.87
C THR A 354 -16.71 22.43 1.86
N ALA A 355 -16.32 21.36 2.57
CA ALA A 355 -15.20 21.44 3.48
C ALA A 355 -13.86 21.63 2.76
N VAL A 356 -13.68 21.02 1.58
CA VAL A 356 -12.48 21.24 0.73
C VAL A 356 -12.38 22.70 0.31
N THR A 357 -13.47 23.32 -0.12
CA THR A 357 -13.50 24.75 -0.49
C THR A 357 -13.17 25.65 0.71
N LYS A 358 -13.71 25.33 1.89
CA LYS A 358 -13.58 26.18 3.08
C LYS A 358 -12.27 26.01 3.83
N TYR A 359 -11.75 24.79 3.93
CA TYR A 359 -10.62 24.41 4.80
C TYR A 359 -9.45 23.79 4.05
N GLY A 360 -9.57 23.56 2.75
CA GLY A 360 -8.48 23.05 1.92
C GLY A 360 -7.35 24.05 1.83
N PHE A 361 -6.12 23.55 1.80
CA PHE A 361 -4.91 24.35 1.64
C PHE A 361 -4.49 24.44 0.17
N LYS A 362 -3.79 25.51 -0.18
CA LYS A 362 -3.25 25.75 -1.52
C LYS A 362 -1.81 26.22 -1.39
N TYR A 363 -0.96 25.78 -2.31
CA TYR A 363 0.42 26.24 -2.36
C TYR A 363 0.52 27.76 -2.49
N SER A 364 1.14 28.38 -1.50
CA SER A 364 1.47 29.80 -1.48
C SER A 364 2.54 30.08 -0.43
N THR A 365 3.76 30.30 -0.86
CA THR A 365 4.86 30.65 0.07
C THR A 365 4.63 31.98 0.79
N SER A 366 3.94 32.93 0.14
CA SER A 366 3.57 34.21 0.76
C SER A 366 2.53 34.04 1.87
N ALA A 367 1.49 33.21 1.63
CA ALA A 367 0.48 32.91 2.65
C ALA A 367 1.12 32.15 3.82
N ALA A 368 1.98 31.16 3.58
CA ALA A 368 2.71 30.44 4.60
C ALA A 368 3.54 31.40 5.50
N LYS A 369 4.29 32.30 4.89
CA LYS A 369 5.06 33.34 5.63
C LYS A 369 4.15 34.26 6.44
N ALA A 370 3.05 34.74 5.86
CA ALA A 370 2.09 35.60 6.55
C ALA A 370 1.47 34.89 7.75
N LEU A 371 1.09 33.62 7.59
CA LEU A 371 0.51 32.81 8.65
C LEU A 371 1.50 32.60 9.82
N LEU A 372 2.77 32.29 9.53
CA LEU A 372 3.80 32.15 10.57
C LEU A 372 4.01 33.45 11.34
N LYS A 373 4.14 34.60 10.66
CA LYS A 373 4.27 35.91 11.29
C LYS A 373 3.07 36.24 12.17
N ALA A 374 1.84 36.03 11.69
CA ALA A 374 0.61 36.27 12.42
C ALA A 374 0.49 35.44 13.70
N HIS A 375 1.20 34.32 13.79
CA HIS A 375 1.17 33.41 14.94
C HIS A 375 2.46 33.41 15.78
N GLY A 376 3.26 34.48 15.71
CA GLY A 376 4.37 34.74 16.62
C GLY A 376 5.70 34.12 16.24
N TYR A 377 5.83 33.55 15.03
CA TYR A 377 7.11 33.12 14.50
C TYR A 377 7.86 34.29 13.89
N LYS A 378 9.14 34.44 14.21
CA LYS A 378 9.97 35.58 13.75
C LYS A 378 10.90 35.14 12.63
N LEU A 379 11.02 35.95 11.59
CA LEU A 379 11.94 35.70 10.47
C LEU A 379 13.30 36.32 10.79
N VAL A 380 14.33 35.50 10.95
CA VAL A 380 15.70 35.89 11.27
C VAL A 380 16.67 35.22 10.30
N GLY A 381 17.49 35.97 9.61
CA GLY A 381 18.46 35.44 8.65
C GLY A 381 17.83 34.60 7.52
N GLY A 382 16.61 34.96 7.09
CA GLY A 382 15.89 34.24 6.04
C GLY A 382 15.09 33.01 6.50
N TYR A 383 15.15 32.64 7.79
CA TYR A 383 14.44 31.50 8.37
C TYR A 383 13.59 31.92 9.58
N PHE A 384 12.45 31.26 9.73
CA PHE A 384 11.63 31.43 10.93
C PHE A 384 12.26 30.73 12.13
N THR A 385 12.13 31.37 13.30
CA THR A 385 12.46 30.83 14.62
C THR A 385 11.19 30.36 15.34
N ASN A 386 11.33 29.52 16.33
CA ASN A 386 10.27 29.23 17.28
C ASN A 386 9.78 30.49 17.98
N LYS A 387 8.60 30.46 18.59
CA LYS A 387 8.02 31.62 19.32
C LYS A 387 8.91 32.12 20.48
N ASP A 388 9.73 31.25 21.06
CA ASP A 388 10.72 31.58 22.11
C ASP A 388 12.07 32.07 21.53
N GLY A 389 12.19 32.22 20.23
CA GLY A 389 13.40 32.68 19.55
C GLY A 389 14.39 31.55 19.19
N SER A 390 14.20 30.32 19.66
CA SER A 390 15.08 29.21 19.32
C SER A 390 14.99 28.85 17.83
N ALA A 391 16.09 28.35 17.25
CA ALA A 391 16.13 27.96 15.85
C ALA A 391 15.20 26.76 15.58
N ILE A 392 14.54 26.78 14.42
CA ILE A 392 13.79 25.63 13.90
C ILE A 392 14.75 24.83 13.01
N ASN A 393 15.04 23.59 13.42
CA ASN A 393 15.84 22.64 12.66
C ASN A 393 15.08 21.33 12.59
N LEU A 394 14.35 21.11 11.47
CA LEU A 394 13.61 19.89 11.24
C LEU A 394 14.39 18.98 10.29
N ASP A 395 14.17 17.69 10.41
CA ASP A 395 14.63 16.71 9.42
C ASP A 395 13.47 16.01 8.71
N ILE A 396 13.73 15.55 7.49
CA ILE A 396 12.82 14.71 6.72
C ILE A 396 13.55 13.49 6.21
N SER A 397 12.95 12.31 6.38
CA SER A 397 13.51 11.06 5.89
C SER A 397 12.56 10.29 5.00
N VAL A 398 13.15 9.54 4.06
CA VAL A 398 12.51 8.56 3.18
C VAL A 398 13.43 7.35 3.07
N PRO A 399 12.92 6.17 2.66
CA PRO A 399 13.77 5.02 2.40
C PRO A 399 14.76 5.29 1.27
N GLN A 400 16.01 4.92 1.47
CA GLN A 400 17.06 5.00 0.45
C GLN A 400 16.70 4.14 -0.77
N GLY A 401 16.94 4.66 -1.97
CA GLY A 401 16.68 3.96 -3.24
C GLY A 401 15.24 4.06 -3.75
N TRP A 402 14.34 4.72 -2.99
CA TRP A 402 13.02 5.11 -3.48
C TRP A 402 13.14 6.48 -4.15
N SER A 403 13.60 6.46 -5.41
CA SER A 403 14.03 7.65 -6.13
C SER A 403 12.95 8.71 -6.35
N ASP A 404 11.69 8.30 -6.46
CA ASP A 404 10.51 9.15 -6.48
C ASP A 404 10.35 9.93 -5.15
N TRP A 405 10.41 9.22 -4.04
CA TRP A 405 10.30 9.84 -2.71
C TRP A 405 11.53 10.67 -2.34
N GLU A 406 12.73 10.26 -2.78
CA GLU A 406 13.94 11.06 -2.61
C GLU A 406 13.83 12.38 -3.35
N ALA A 407 13.35 12.37 -4.60
CA ALA A 407 13.10 13.59 -5.38
C ALA A 407 12.00 14.46 -4.76
N ALA A 408 10.91 13.86 -4.28
CA ALA A 408 9.84 14.58 -3.60
C ALA A 408 10.32 15.22 -2.29
N ARG A 409 11.14 14.51 -1.50
CA ARG A 409 11.79 15.03 -0.28
C ARG A 409 12.59 16.29 -0.58
N ASP A 410 13.43 16.26 -1.62
CA ASP A 410 14.30 17.38 -1.98
C ASP A 410 13.47 18.59 -2.47
N MET A 411 12.38 18.35 -3.18
CA MET A 411 11.42 19.39 -3.55
C MET A 411 10.68 19.96 -2.32
N ILE A 412 10.31 19.14 -1.35
CA ILE A 412 9.70 19.59 -0.08
C ILE A 412 10.67 20.50 0.66
N ILE A 413 11.95 20.14 0.75
CA ILE A 413 13.00 20.96 1.36
C ILE A 413 13.12 22.31 0.65
N ALA A 414 13.17 22.32 -0.68
CA ALA A 414 13.24 23.54 -1.47
C ALA A 414 12.00 24.44 -1.29
N ASN A 415 10.81 23.87 -1.29
CA ASN A 415 9.55 24.60 -1.08
C ASN A 415 9.48 25.17 0.36
N ALA A 416 9.86 24.40 1.36
CA ALA A 416 9.93 24.84 2.76
C ALA A 416 10.93 25.98 2.93
N LYS A 417 12.13 25.88 2.35
CA LYS A 417 13.15 26.94 2.33
C LYS A 417 12.61 28.23 1.72
N ALA A 418 11.89 28.16 0.61
CA ALA A 418 11.27 29.32 -0.04
C ALA A 418 10.25 30.00 0.89
N ALA A 419 9.60 29.24 1.78
CA ALA A 419 8.71 29.77 2.83
C ALA A 419 9.45 30.17 4.11
N GLY A 420 10.77 30.07 4.18
CA GLY A 420 11.56 30.38 5.36
C GLY A 420 11.54 29.30 6.45
N ILE A 421 11.19 28.08 6.12
CA ILE A 421 11.21 26.90 7.02
C ILE A 421 12.46 26.08 6.73
N ARG A 422 13.29 25.83 7.76
CA ARG A 422 14.50 25.02 7.61
C ARG A 422 14.19 23.55 7.82
N ILE A 423 14.44 22.75 6.78
CA ILE A 423 14.34 21.30 6.79
C ILE A 423 15.61 20.71 6.15
N THR A 424 16.14 19.63 6.70
CA THR A 424 17.31 18.91 6.18
C THR A 424 16.96 17.46 5.86
N ALA A 425 17.59 16.90 4.82
CA ALA A 425 17.40 15.51 4.44
C ALA A 425 18.16 14.57 5.40
N LYS A 426 17.53 13.45 5.76
CA LYS A 426 18.21 12.29 6.35
C LYS A 426 18.05 11.08 5.44
N VAL A 427 19.15 10.42 5.16
CA VAL A 427 19.19 9.16 4.39
C VAL A 427 19.13 8.00 5.36
N LYS A 428 18.22 7.06 5.15
CA LYS A 428 18.02 5.87 6.00
C LYS A 428 17.68 4.67 5.12
N ASP A 429 18.22 3.50 5.46
CA ASP A 429 17.72 2.25 4.89
C ASP A 429 16.26 2.02 5.31
N TYR A 430 15.55 1.15 4.57
CA TYR A 430 14.13 0.91 4.79
C TYR A 430 13.80 0.46 6.23
N ASN A 431 14.60 -0.43 6.82
CA ASN A 431 14.32 -0.98 8.14
C ASN A 431 14.52 0.08 9.24
N THR A 432 15.58 0.88 9.14
CA THR A 432 15.85 2.00 10.04
C THR A 432 14.76 3.07 9.91
N TRP A 433 14.39 3.44 8.68
CA TRP A 433 13.29 4.38 8.43
C TRP A 433 11.97 3.89 9.05
N GLN A 434 11.62 2.61 8.83
CA GLN A 434 10.40 2.02 9.38
C GLN A 434 10.42 1.98 10.92
N SER A 435 11.57 1.60 11.51
CA SER A 435 11.76 1.59 12.96
C SER A 435 11.61 2.98 13.57
N ASP A 436 12.22 3.98 12.96
CA ASP A 436 12.16 5.37 13.45
C ASP A 436 10.75 5.94 13.35
N ARG A 437 10.04 5.68 12.24
CA ARG A 437 8.63 6.03 12.10
C ARG A 437 7.79 5.37 13.22
N ASN A 438 7.93 4.08 13.41
CA ASN A 438 7.18 3.30 14.39
C ASN A 438 7.48 3.75 15.83
N THR A 439 8.73 4.09 16.13
CA THR A 439 9.16 4.51 17.47
C THR A 439 9.08 6.03 17.71
N GLY A 440 8.79 6.83 16.66
CA GLY A 440 8.69 8.30 16.75
C GLY A 440 10.02 9.01 16.81
N LYS A 441 11.07 8.42 16.29
CA LYS A 441 12.40 9.01 16.17
C LYS A 441 12.56 9.75 14.84
N PHE A 442 11.62 10.64 14.54
CA PHE A 442 11.60 11.46 13.33
C PHE A 442 10.92 12.79 13.61
N ASP A 443 11.20 13.79 12.79
CA ASP A 443 10.44 15.05 12.74
C ASP A 443 9.39 14.96 11.62
N LEU A 444 9.84 14.65 10.39
CA LEU A 444 9.00 14.50 9.20
C LEU A 444 9.37 13.23 8.44
N VAL A 445 8.37 12.53 7.94
CA VAL A 445 8.56 11.43 6.98
C VAL A 445 7.55 11.56 5.84
N ILE A 446 7.92 11.09 4.64
CA ILE A 446 6.91 10.76 3.63
C ILE A 446 6.47 9.33 3.93
N ASP A 447 5.17 9.09 4.02
CA ASP A 447 4.59 7.76 4.22
C ASP A 447 3.38 7.53 3.31
N ASN A 448 3.01 6.28 3.14
CA ASN A 448 1.81 5.85 2.43
C ASN A 448 1.26 4.60 3.12
N ALA A 449 0.30 4.74 3.96
CA ALA A 449 -0.36 3.59 4.55
C ALA A 449 -1.78 3.42 3.96
N TYR A 450 -2.42 2.28 4.26
CA TYR A 450 -3.86 2.11 4.08
C TYR A 450 -4.32 2.00 2.63
N GLN A 451 -4.24 0.78 2.15
CA GLN A 451 -4.64 0.36 0.80
C GLN A 451 -6.10 0.68 0.49
N ILE A 452 -6.37 0.79 -0.80
CA ILE A 452 -7.71 0.93 -1.37
C ILE A 452 -8.67 -0.16 -0.85
N SER A 453 -9.86 0.25 -0.46
CA SER A 453 -10.97 -0.60 0.04
C SER A 453 -12.31 0.02 -0.33
N ASP A 454 -13.42 -0.64 -0.02
CA ASP A 454 -14.78 -0.17 -0.32
C ASP A 454 -15.18 1.13 0.41
N ASN A 455 -14.51 1.42 1.52
CA ASN A 455 -14.73 2.62 2.33
C ASN A 455 -13.44 3.12 2.97
N PRO A 456 -13.37 4.41 3.37
CA PRO A 456 -12.15 5.00 3.91
C PRO A 456 -11.93 4.76 5.41
N TRP A 457 -12.60 3.78 6.06
CA TRP A 457 -12.43 3.55 7.49
C TRP A 457 -10.96 3.26 7.87
N THR A 458 -10.28 2.43 7.09
CA THR A 458 -8.86 2.09 7.33
C THR A 458 -7.97 3.33 7.27
N TYR A 459 -8.27 4.26 6.35
CA TYR A 459 -7.60 5.55 6.23
C TYR A 459 -7.80 6.41 7.50
N TRP A 460 -9.07 6.52 7.96
CA TRP A 460 -9.37 7.28 9.18
C TRP A 460 -8.79 6.63 10.44
N ASN A 461 -8.87 5.29 10.53
CA ASN A 461 -8.25 4.54 11.62
C ASN A 461 -6.74 4.77 11.64
N GLY A 462 -6.11 4.83 10.48
CA GLY A 462 -4.71 5.14 10.35
C GLY A 462 -4.31 6.46 10.99
N ILE A 463 -5.08 7.50 10.73
CA ILE A 463 -4.76 8.87 11.15
C ILE A 463 -5.19 9.13 12.62
N PHE A 464 -6.33 8.62 13.04
CA PHE A 464 -6.96 9.03 14.31
C PHE A 464 -6.99 7.94 15.38
N HIS A 465 -6.30 6.82 15.17
CA HIS A 465 -6.28 5.71 16.12
C HIS A 465 -5.81 6.13 17.52
N MET A 466 -6.49 5.63 18.54
CA MET A 466 -6.13 5.87 19.94
C MET A 466 -6.20 4.58 20.75
N PRO A 467 -5.41 4.44 21.83
CA PRO A 467 -4.52 5.45 22.41
C PRO A 467 -3.26 5.68 21.56
N VAL A 468 -2.72 6.90 21.64
CA VAL A 468 -1.42 7.22 21.05
C VAL A 468 -0.33 6.75 21.99
N ILE A 469 0.60 5.95 21.49
CA ILE A 469 1.76 5.48 22.26
C ILE A 469 2.77 6.61 22.35
N THR A 470 3.05 7.08 23.57
CA THR A 470 3.95 8.22 23.82
C THR A 470 5.29 7.80 24.42
N LYS A 471 5.36 6.62 25.02
CA LYS A 471 6.57 6.04 25.65
C LYS A 471 6.60 4.53 25.43
N GLY A 472 7.78 3.93 25.42
CA GLY A 472 7.98 2.48 25.32
C GLY A 472 7.96 1.98 23.89
N THR A 473 7.25 0.88 23.62
CA THR A 473 7.13 0.27 22.30
C THR A 473 6.40 1.22 21.33
N GLY A 474 6.88 1.30 20.09
CA GLY A 474 6.39 2.24 19.11
C GLY A 474 4.96 1.99 18.63
N GLN A 475 4.43 2.98 17.95
CA GLN A 475 3.16 2.90 17.23
C GLN A 475 3.35 2.07 15.97
N THR A 476 2.92 0.81 15.96
CA THR A 476 3.32 -0.16 14.93
C THR A 476 2.35 -0.32 13.76
N PHE A 477 1.17 0.31 13.80
CA PHE A 477 0.11 0.04 12.80
C PHE A 477 -0.78 1.23 12.44
N ALA A 478 -0.77 2.32 13.22
CA ALA A 478 -1.63 3.49 12.98
C ALA A 478 -1.16 4.71 13.76
N ASN A 479 -1.56 5.92 13.34
CA ASN A 479 -1.29 7.19 14.02
C ASN A 479 0.21 7.38 14.35
N PHE A 480 1.05 7.19 13.33
CA PHE A 480 2.50 7.35 13.48
C PHE A 480 2.87 8.82 13.77
N GLU A 481 2.08 9.77 13.34
CA GLU A 481 2.18 11.20 13.64
C GLU A 481 1.88 11.55 15.10
N ARG A 482 1.41 10.59 15.89
CA ARG A 482 1.11 10.72 17.34
C ARG A 482 0.11 11.81 17.67
N TYR A 483 -0.85 12.01 16.77
CA TYR A 483 -1.88 13.05 16.92
C TYR A 483 -3.02 12.58 17.82
N ASN A 484 -3.26 13.31 18.91
CA ASN A 484 -4.33 13.01 19.86
C ASN A 484 -5.60 13.79 19.51
N ASN A 485 -6.69 13.07 19.14
CA ASN A 485 -8.01 13.66 18.91
C ASN A 485 -9.13 12.68 19.24
N THR A 486 -9.62 12.75 20.48
CA THR A 486 -10.67 11.85 20.99
C THR A 486 -11.99 11.98 20.24
N THR A 487 -12.33 13.17 19.73
CA THR A 487 -13.55 13.39 18.93
C THR A 487 -13.47 12.65 17.60
N ALA A 488 -12.35 12.79 16.88
CA ALA A 488 -12.15 12.05 15.64
C ALA A 488 -12.13 10.54 15.89
N TRP A 489 -11.45 10.08 16.95
CA TRP A 489 -11.43 8.66 17.29
C TRP A 489 -12.82 8.08 17.59
N LYS A 490 -13.66 8.80 18.34
CA LYS A 490 -15.05 8.40 18.55
C LYS A 490 -15.84 8.26 17.24
N LEU A 491 -15.59 9.15 16.27
CA LEU A 491 -16.21 9.08 14.94
C LEU A 491 -15.71 7.85 14.16
N VAL A 492 -14.41 7.55 14.21
CA VAL A 492 -13.84 6.34 13.58
C VAL A 492 -14.45 5.07 14.17
N GLN A 493 -14.56 4.99 15.49
CA GLN A 493 -15.21 3.86 16.17
C GLN A 493 -16.69 3.73 15.82
N ARG A 494 -17.42 4.87 15.74
CA ARG A 494 -18.81 4.90 15.32
C ARG A 494 -18.98 4.46 13.88
N LEU A 495 -18.10 4.88 12.96
CA LEU A 495 -18.10 4.46 11.57
C LEU A 495 -18.00 2.95 11.44
N ASP A 496 -17.08 2.33 12.18
CA ASP A 496 -16.88 0.89 12.21
C ASP A 496 -18.11 0.12 12.72
N LYS A 497 -18.81 0.68 13.71
CA LYS A 497 -20.02 0.09 14.32
C LYS A 497 -21.32 0.48 13.61
N THR A 498 -21.26 1.21 12.50
CA THR A 498 -22.43 1.60 11.72
C THR A 498 -22.76 0.52 10.69
N PRO A 499 -23.99 -0.07 10.73
CA PRO A 499 -24.40 -1.06 9.75
C PRO A 499 -24.26 -0.55 8.31
N PRO A 500 -23.86 -1.37 7.34
CA PRO A 500 -23.69 -0.96 5.93
C PRO A 500 -24.96 -0.39 5.27
N SER A 501 -26.13 -0.74 5.80
CA SER A 501 -27.43 -0.20 5.36
C SER A 501 -27.64 1.27 5.72
N GLN A 502 -26.96 1.79 6.74
CA GLN A 502 -27.09 3.17 7.21
C GLN A 502 -26.21 4.15 6.41
N LYS A 503 -26.40 4.21 5.10
CA LYS A 503 -25.55 4.98 4.17
C LYS A 503 -25.45 6.48 4.52
N THR A 504 -26.54 7.09 4.96
CA THR A 504 -26.57 8.51 5.36
C THR A 504 -25.68 8.78 6.58
N THR A 505 -25.74 7.92 7.59
CA THR A 505 -24.90 8.00 8.78
C THR A 505 -23.43 7.84 8.43
N ILE A 506 -23.08 6.84 7.59
CA ILE A 506 -21.73 6.60 7.10
C ILE A 506 -21.21 7.85 6.36
N MET A 507 -22.02 8.44 5.48
CA MET A 507 -21.67 9.65 4.75
C MET A 507 -21.43 10.84 5.68
N SER A 508 -22.31 11.05 6.66
CA SER A 508 -22.18 12.14 7.65
C SER A 508 -20.89 12.02 8.48
N ILE A 509 -20.57 10.81 8.96
CA ILE A 509 -19.33 10.58 9.73
C ILE A 509 -18.10 10.87 8.87
N ASN A 510 -18.07 10.39 7.63
CA ASN A 510 -16.96 10.67 6.70
C ASN A 510 -16.78 12.18 6.45
N LYS A 511 -17.85 12.94 6.31
CA LYS A 511 -17.79 14.41 6.15
C LYS A 511 -17.22 15.11 7.38
N GLN A 512 -17.57 14.64 8.59
CA GLN A 512 -17.04 15.18 9.84
C GLN A 512 -15.53 14.90 9.98
N LEU A 513 -15.09 13.67 9.70
CA LEU A 513 -13.68 13.28 9.77
C LEU A 513 -12.81 14.10 8.80
N GLN A 514 -13.28 14.33 7.57
CA GLN A 514 -12.60 15.21 6.60
C GLN A 514 -12.46 16.64 7.10
N THR A 515 -13.52 17.17 7.71
CA THR A 515 -13.50 18.52 8.28
C THR A 515 -12.45 18.63 9.39
N ILE A 516 -12.40 17.64 10.29
CA ILE A 516 -11.40 17.60 11.36
C ILE A 516 -9.99 17.49 10.77
N LEU A 517 -9.77 16.61 9.79
CA LEU A 517 -8.49 16.46 9.12
C LEU A 517 -7.97 17.79 8.57
N MET A 518 -8.76 18.49 7.77
CA MET A 518 -8.35 19.75 7.13
C MET A 518 -8.22 20.91 8.13
N GLN A 519 -9.03 20.94 9.18
CA GLN A 519 -8.92 21.97 10.21
C GLN A 519 -7.70 21.76 11.11
N ARG A 520 -7.27 20.54 11.35
CA ARG A 520 -6.24 20.19 12.34
C ARG A 520 -4.91 19.74 11.74
N LEU A 521 -4.91 19.30 10.47
CA LEU A 521 -3.75 18.86 9.70
C LEU A 521 -2.80 17.96 10.51
N PRO A 522 -3.25 16.81 11.01
CA PRO A 522 -2.35 15.83 11.62
C PRO A 522 -1.33 15.30 10.61
N MET A 523 -1.69 15.24 9.33
CA MET A 523 -0.85 14.88 8.20
C MET A 523 -1.22 15.72 6.98
N ILE A 524 -0.35 15.83 5.99
CA ILE A 524 -0.53 16.67 4.80
C ILE A 524 -0.55 15.79 3.56
N PRO A 525 -1.71 15.57 2.90
CA PRO A 525 -1.79 14.79 1.66
C PRO A 525 -0.98 15.45 0.53
N LEU A 526 -0.22 14.64 -0.20
CA LEU A 526 0.65 15.10 -1.28
C LEU A 526 0.18 14.60 -2.65
N TRP A 527 0.21 13.27 -2.88
CA TRP A 527 -0.26 12.64 -4.12
C TRP A 527 -0.93 11.31 -3.84
N TYR A 528 -1.64 10.77 -4.84
CA TYR A 528 -2.13 9.40 -4.77
C TYR A 528 -1.07 8.47 -5.33
N ASN A 529 -0.44 7.71 -4.47
CA ASN A 529 0.58 6.76 -4.88
C ASN A 529 0.01 5.71 -5.84
N GLY A 530 0.82 5.26 -6.80
CA GLY A 530 0.35 4.37 -7.87
C GLY A 530 0.14 2.92 -7.43
N VAL A 531 -0.83 2.25 -8.05
CA VAL A 531 -0.75 0.81 -8.21
C VAL A 531 0.35 0.58 -9.24
N TRP A 532 1.59 0.52 -8.76
CA TRP A 532 2.75 0.39 -9.63
C TRP A 532 2.65 -0.92 -10.42
N ALA A 533 2.49 -0.82 -11.71
CA ALA A 533 2.42 -1.97 -12.59
C ALA A 533 2.80 -1.55 -14.01
N GLN A 534 3.97 -1.98 -14.41
CA GLN A 534 4.52 -1.80 -15.73
C GLN A 534 4.77 -3.17 -16.35
N PHE A 535 4.31 -3.36 -17.57
CA PHE A 535 4.33 -4.64 -18.27
C PHE A 535 5.20 -4.58 -19.51
N THR A 536 5.92 -5.66 -19.79
CA THR A 536 6.54 -5.88 -21.10
C THR A 536 5.73 -6.90 -21.92
N SER A 537 5.78 -6.76 -23.24
CA SER A 537 5.08 -7.70 -24.14
C SER A 537 6.05 -8.65 -24.86
N GLN A 538 7.20 -8.95 -24.26
CA GLN A 538 8.19 -9.86 -24.87
C GLN A 538 7.75 -11.32 -24.77
N HIS A 539 7.23 -11.75 -23.62
CA HIS A 539 6.87 -13.14 -23.34
C HIS A 539 5.38 -13.35 -23.07
N TRP A 540 4.70 -12.30 -22.60
CA TRP A 540 3.29 -12.38 -22.21
C TRP A 540 2.46 -11.28 -22.87
N LYS A 541 1.20 -11.58 -23.20
CA LYS A 541 0.20 -10.66 -23.75
C LYS A 541 -1.09 -10.70 -22.94
N ASN A 542 -2.07 -9.86 -23.30
CA ASN A 542 -3.37 -9.70 -22.61
C ASN A 542 -3.26 -9.04 -21.22
N TRP A 543 -2.31 -8.15 -21.05
CA TRP A 543 -2.18 -7.36 -19.85
C TRP A 543 -3.43 -6.52 -19.51
N PRO A 544 -3.67 -6.20 -18.22
CA PRO A 544 -4.77 -5.33 -17.82
C PRO A 544 -4.66 -3.94 -18.47
N SER A 545 -5.81 -3.37 -18.85
CA SER A 545 -5.85 -2.03 -19.44
C SER A 545 -7.22 -1.38 -19.25
N SER A 546 -7.24 -0.06 -19.06
CA SER A 546 -8.48 0.72 -18.98
C SER A 546 -9.25 0.80 -20.28
N THR A 547 -8.61 0.54 -21.43
CA THR A 547 -9.17 0.69 -22.78
C THR A 547 -9.64 -0.61 -23.43
N THR A 548 -9.52 -1.73 -22.74
CA THR A 548 -9.93 -3.06 -23.25
C THR A 548 -10.96 -3.69 -22.32
N SER A 549 -11.46 -4.87 -22.68
CA SER A 549 -12.32 -5.68 -21.79
C SER A 549 -11.57 -6.18 -20.53
N ARG A 550 -10.24 -6.12 -20.53
CA ARG A 550 -9.38 -6.56 -19.42
C ARG A 550 -9.25 -5.50 -18.33
N LYS A 551 -10.39 -5.00 -17.83
CA LYS A 551 -10.48 -4.01 -16.76
C LYS A 551 -10.44 -4.70 -15.39
N TYR A 552 -9.27 -5.21 -15.00
CA TYR A 552 -9.02 -5.76 -13.67
C TYR A 552 -7.73 -5.15 -13.09
N MET A 553 -7.51 -5.33 -11.79
CA MET A 553 -6.36 -4.75 -11.13
C MET A 553 -5.05 -5.27 -11.72
N PRO A 554 -4.11 -4.35 -12.04
CA PRO A 554 -2.84 -4.75 -12.63
C PRO A 554 -1.83 -5.31 -11.64
N ALA A 555 -2.00 -5.05 -10.35
CA ALA A 555 -1.11 -5.58 -9.31
C ALA A 555 -1.44 -7.03 -8.96
N MET A 556 -0.42 -7.82 -8.58
CA MET A 556 -0.59 -9.24 -8.34
C MET A 556 -0.94 -9.58 -6.90
N TRP A 557 -0.24 -9.03 -5.91
CA TRP A 557 -0.34 -9.51 -4.53
C TRP A 557 -0.14 -8.41 -3.50
N ARG A 558 0.48 -8.75 -2.40
CA ARG A 558 0.64 -7.90 -1.24
C ARG A 558 1.03 -6.46 -1.60
N GLY A 559 0.47 -5.54 -0.88
CA GLY A 559 0.68 -4.11 -1.05
C GLY A 559 -0.49 -3.42 -1.75
N TYR A 560 -1.31 -4.14 -2.51
CA TYR A 560 -2.44 -3.53 -3.20
C TYR A 560 -3.73 -4.26 -2.87
N LEU A 561 -4.27 -5.18 -3.09
CA LEU A 561 -5.44 -5.90 -2.59
C LEU A 561 -5.17 -7.40 -2.68
N GLN A 562 -5.45 -8.08 -1.62
CA GLN A 562 -5.26 -9.52 -1.57
C GLN A 562 -6.00 -10.18 -2.75
N MET A 563 -5.34 -11.17 -3.38
CA MET A 563 -5.86 -11.94 -4.51
C MET A 563 -6.17 -11.19 -5.82
N THR A 564 -5.85 -9.91 -5.94
CA THR A 564 -6.13 -9.15 -7.17
C THR A 564 -5.38 -9.68 -8.39
N GLY A 565 -4.21 -10.28 -8.19
CA GLY A 565 -3.40 -10.87 -9.26
C GLY A 565 -4.02 -12.10 -9.94
N ILE A 566 -5.00 -12.76 -9.31
CA ILE A 566 -5.64 -13.94 -9.88
C ILE A 566 -6.28 -13.64 -11.24
N ASP A 567 -7.01 -12.53 -11.36
CA ASP A 567 -7.66 -12.16 -12.63
C ASP A 567 -6.63 -11.90 -13.72
N MET A 568 -5.49 -11.29 -13.38
CA MET A 568 -4.41 -11.04 -14.34
C MET A 568 -3.79 -12.35 -14.84
N ILE A 569 -3.30 -13.20 -13.96
CA ILE A 569 -2.58 -14.43 -14.35
C ILE A 569 -3.45 -15.47 -15.04
N THR A 570 -4.77 -15.42 -14.84
CA THR A 570 -5.73 -16.29 -15.53
C THR A 570 -6.05 -15.84 -16.95
N HIS A 571 -5.81 -14.56 -17.28
CA HIS A 571 -6.08 -14.00 -18.61
C HIS A 571 -4.82 -13.72 -19.44
N LEU A 572 -3.63 -13.79 -18.84
CA LEU A 572 -2.38 -13.73 -19.60
C LEU A 572 -2.33 -14.88 -20.62
N ALA A 573 -1.64 -14.65 -21.73
CA ALA A 573 -1.31 -15.70 -22.69
C ALA A 573 0.16 -15.57 -23.09
N PRO A 574 0.86 -16.66 -23.37
CA PRO A 574 2.18 -16.62 -23.98
C PRO A 574 2.13 -15.85 -25.31
N ARG A 575 3.22 -15.23 -25.67
CA ARG A 575 3.35 -14.52 -26.95
C ARG A 575 3.75 -15.46 -28.09
#